data_8dc9629ed641ad11eef2df7c7cba91a4
#
_entry.id   8dc9629ed641ad11eef2df7c7cba91a4
#
_cell.length_a   1.000
_cell.length_b   1.000
_cell.length_c   1.000
_cell.angle_alpha   90.00
_cell.angle_beta   90.00
_cell.angle_gamma   90.00
#
_symmetry.space_group_name_H-M   'P 1'
#
loop_
_entity.id
_entity.type
_entity.pdbx_description
1 polymer ?
#
loop_
_entity_poly.entity_id
_entity_poly.type
_entity_poly.pdbx_seq_one_letter_code
_entity_poly.pdbx_strand_id
1 'polypeptide(L)'
;MISALSFFLRIFNLATPKGLVFDEVYYVDGARDFLKYGVEMNNNAPEFVVHPPVGKWLIAAGIKLFGNHEFGWRIAAAIAGSLTIYLAARIAMRIFMDSRWTTLTALLMALDGLNLVMSRTALLDIFLTLFILLAVNSWLAGRYLNFAVFLGLAMGSKWSALYFVILLLLLELVLNRNLIRVIKIGVTSGAIYIFSWIGWFTSNNGWDRKVKSNPISSLIYYHKEMLGFHTGLTEKHSYQANPWSWLVMGRPTSFYYQSPAGCGAKTCSQEVLAIGTPILWWIGAIALIFLIGVNLHNFAMRELDFAVLIPLVGVVAGYLPWFFFQKRTVFTFYAIVFEPFLILAIVLLAKFAYEYDAKFKYLIGLAVVLIALNFLYFYPIFTGQIISYNAWSARMWWSSWI
;
A
#
# COMPACT_ATOMS: atom_id res chain seq x y z
N MET A 1 8.09 -19.22 5.14
CA MET A 1 7.41 -19.58 6.39
C MET A 1 6.66 -18.39 6.99
N ILE A 2 7.29 -17.27 7.38
CA ILE A 2 6.62 -16.08 7.99
C ILE A 2 5.45 -15.58 7.14
N SER A 3 5.63 -15.37 5.84
CA SER A 3 4.57 -14.91 4.94
C SER A 3 3.38 -15.89 4.90
N ALA A 4 3.61 -17.19 4.93
CA ALA A 4 2.55 -18.20 4.96
C ALA A 4 1.78 -18.17 6.29
N LEU A 5 2.47 -18.08 7.44
CA LEU A 5 1.83 -17.91 8.75
C LEU A 5 1.03 -16.59 8.81
N SER A 6 1.60 -15.53 8.25
CA SER A 6 0.93 -14.24 8.18
C SER A 6 -0.32 -14.26 7.28
N PHE A 7 -0.35 -15.10 6.25
CA PHE A 7 -1.55 -15.32 5.45
C PHE A 7 -2.69 -15.89 6.29
N PHE A 8 -2.44 -16.89 7.14
CA PHE A 8 -3.48 -17.41 8.04
C PHE A 8 -4.02 -16.35 8.99
N LEU A 9 -3.19 -15.47 9.54
CA LEU A 9 -3.66 -14.33 10.35
C LEU A 9 -4.55 -13.37 9.55
N ARG A 10 -4.28 -13.20 8.24
CA ARG A 10 -5.06 -12.30 7.38
C ARG A 10 -6.42 -12.87 7.00
N ILE A 11 -6.49 -14.17 6.77
CA ILE A 11 -7.77 -14.85 6.43
C ILE A 11 -8.62 -15.20 7.66
N PHE A 12 -8.02 -15.26 8.85
CA PHE A 12 -8.76 -15.57 10.07
C PHE A 12 -9.83 -14.49 10.32
N ASN A 13 -11.09 -14.90 10.38
CA ASN A 13 -12.25 -14.00 10.50
C ASN A 13 -12.24 -12.85 9.48
N LEU A 14 -11.81 -13.10 8.23
CA LEU A 14 -11.73 -12.09 7.19
C LEU A 14 -13.08 -11.44 6.86
N ALA A 15 -14.18 -12.16 7.09
CA ALA A 15 -15.54 -11.65 6.93
C ALA A 15 -16.02 -10.73 8.07
N THR A 16 -15.10 -10.27 8.95
CA THR A 16 -15.39 -9.32 10.04
C THR A 16 -14.62 -8.02 9.78
N PRO A 17 -15.30 -6.85 9.98
CA PRO A 17 -16.73 -6.67 10.28
C PRO A 17 -17.62 -7.02 9.08
N LYS A 18 -18.92 -7.17 9.35
CA LYS A 18 -19.93 -7.43 8.31
C LYS A 18 -20.22 -6.16 7.50
N GLY A 19 -20.59 -6.37 6.24
CA GLY A 19 -20.86 -5.29 5.29
C GLY A 19 -19.60 -4.67 4.69
N LEU A 20 -19.79 -3.62 3.92
CA LEU A 20 -18.73 -2.85 3.29
C LEU A 20 -18.15 -1.84 4.29
N VAL A 21 -16.86 -1.69 4.31
CA VAL A 21 -16.14 -0.74 5.18
C VAL A 21 -15.39 0.29 4.35
N PHE A 22 -15.47 1.54 4.75
CA PHE A 22 -14.77 2.67 4.13
C PHE A 22 -14.92 2.67 2.58
N ASP A 23 -13.84 2.78 1.84
CA ASP A 23 -13.84 2.82 0.36
C ASP A 23 -14.24 1.48 -0.31
N GLU A 24 -14.47 0.39 0.46
CA GLU A 24 -15.04 -0.84 -0.11
C GLU A 24 -16.37 -0.56 -0.82
N VAL A 25 -17.12 0.46 -0.38
CA VAL A 25 -18.39 0.86 -1.00
C VAL A 25 -18.25 1.20 -2.49
N TYR A 26 -17.10 1.76 -2.88
CA TYR A 26 -16.82 2.10 -4.28
C TYR A 26 -16.13 0.96 -5.04
N TYR A 27 -15.16 0.30 -4.40
CA TYR A 27 -14.30 -0.65 -5.10
C TYR A 27 -14.96 -2.03 -5.26
N VAL A 28 -15.75 -2.46 -4.28
CA VAL A 28 -16.52 -3.71 -4.39
C VAL A 28 -17.67 -3.55 -5.35
N ASP A 29 -18.32 -2.39 -5.36
CA ASP A 29 -19.41 -2.12 -6.30
C ASP A 29 -18.88 -2.08 -7.74
N GLY A 30 -17.82 -1.34 -8.00
CA GLY A 30 -17.15 -1.37 -9.30
C GLY A 30 -16.65 -2.77 -9.69
N ALA A 31 -16.20 -3.60 -8.75
CA ALA A 31 -15.80 -4.98 -9.01
C ALA A 31 -16.99 -5.86 -9.43
N ARG A 32 -18.17 -5.66 -8.84
CA ARG A 32 -19.43 -6.31 -9.24
C ARG A 32 -19.82 -5.91 -10.67
N ASP A 33 -19.67 -4.64 -11.00
CA ASP A 33 -19.98 -4.11 -12.33
C ASP A 33 -19.03 -4.66 -13.38
N PHE A 34 -17.75 -4.79 -13.10
CA PHE A 34 -16.82 -5.46 -14.01
C PHE A 34 -17.23 -6.90 -14.32
N LEU A 35 -17.76 -7.64 -13.34
CA LEU A 35 -18.26 -9.00 -13.56
C LEU A 35 -19.53 -9.04 -14.42
N LYS A 36 -20.35 -8.00 -14.36
CA LYS A 36 -21.65 -7.96 -15.05
C LYS A 36 -21.59 -7.25 -16.41
N TYR A 37 -20.88 -6.12 -16.47
CA TYR A 37 -20.92 -5.22 -17.62
C TYR A 37 -19.56 -5.02 -18.31
N GLY A 38 -18.46 -5.45 -17.64
CA GLY A 38 -17.09 -5.20 -18.08
C GLY A 38 -16.59 -3.77 -17.86
N VAL A 39 -17.42 -2.89 -17.34
CA VAL A 39 -17.15 -1.49 -16.93
C VAL A 39 -18.03 -1.11 -15.75
N GLU A 40 -17.70 0.00 -15.10
CA GLU A 40 -18.48 0.52 -13.98
C GLU A 40 -19.76 1.22 -14.44
N MET A 41 -20.84 1.01 -13.69
CA MET A 41 -22.19 1.49 -13.98
C MET A 41 -22.82 2.07 -12.73
N ASN A 42 -23.57 3.15 -12.86
CA ASN A 42 -24.40 3.70 -11.80
C ASN A 42 -25.85 3.73 -12.28
N ASN A 43 -26.75 2.99 -11.61
CA ASN A 43 -28.18 2.94 -11.94
C ASN A 43 -28.46 2.70 -13.45
N ASN A 44 -27.78 1.73 -14.06
CA ASN A 44 -27.83 1.39 -15.49
C ASN A 44 -27.27 2.45 -16.46
N ALA A 45 -26.60 3.50 -15.98
CA ALA A 45 -25.86 4.46 -16.76
C ALA A 45 -24.36 4.26 -16.62
N PRO A 46 -23.54 4.59 -17.65
CA PRO A 46 -22.08 4.59 -17.51
C PRO A 46 -21.60 5.48 -16.35
N GLU A 47 -20.72 4.96 -15.53
CA GLU A 47 -20.19 5.70 -14.37
C GLU A 47 -18.82 6.29 -14.64
N PHE A 48 -18.63 7.56 -14.22
CA PHE A 48 -17.31 8.16 -14.13
C PHE A 48 -16.62 7.72 -12.87
N VAL A 49 -15.48 7.07 -13.00
CA VAL A 49 -14.66 6.63 -11.86
C VAL A 49 -13.25 7.18 -11.95
N VAL A 50 -12.66 7.44 -10.80
CA VAL A 50 -11.38 8.16 -10.69
C VAL A 50 -10.18 7.26 -10.47
N HIS A 51 -10.37 5.95 -10.47
CA HIS A 51 -9.30 4.97 -10.31
C HIS A 51 -9.32 3.94 -11.45
N PRO A 52 -8.14 3.57 -11.98
CA PRO A 52 -8.02 2.56 -13.02
C PRO A 52 -8.51 1.18 -12.58
N PRO A 53 -8.77 0.24 -13.53
CA PRO A 53 -9.53 -0.98 -13.27
C PRO A 53 -8.81 -2.11 -12.52
N VAL A 54 -7.47 -2.21 -12.59
CA VAL A 54 -6.71 -3.44 -12.20
C VAL A 54 -7.01 -3.89 -10.77
N GLY A 55 -7.02 -2.96 -9.80
CA GLY A 55 -7.32 -3.32 -8.41
C GLY A 55 -8.72 -3.88 -8.24
N LYS A 56 -9.70 -3.31 -8.94
CA LYS A 56 -11.09 -3.79 -8.93
C LYS A 56 -11.24 -5.14 -9.63
N TRP A 57 -10.45 -5.42 -10.67
CA TRP A 57 -10.40 -6.76 -11.29
C TRP A 57 -9.94 -7.84 -10.32
N LEU A 58 -8.98 -7.53 -9.43
CA LEU A 58 -8.52 -8.48 -8.41
C LEU A 58 -9.61 -8.74 -7.36
N ILE A 59 -10.33 -7.69 -6.96
CA ILE A 59 -11.51 -7.83 -6.08
C ILE A 59 -12.60 -8.67 -6.78
N ALA A 60 -12.89 -8.37 -8.05
CA ALA A 60 -13.84 -9.12 -8.87
C ALA A 60 -13.48 -10.60 -9.01
N ALA A 61 -12.18 -10.92 -9.17
CA ALA A 61 -11.71 -12.30 -9.18
C ALA A 61 -12.02 -13.02 -7.86
N GLY A 62 -11.81 -12.36 -6.72
CA GLY A 62 -12.16 -12.88 -5.40
C GLY A 62 -13.67 -13.14 -5.27
N ILE A 63 -14.53 -12.18 -5.69
CA ILE A 63 -15.99 -12.34 -5.71
C ILE A 63 -16.40 -13.51 -6.61
N LYS A 64 -15.82 -13.64 -7.79
CA LYS A 64 -16.13 -14.71 -8.74
C LYS A 64 -15.80 -16.09 -8.21
N LEU A 65 -14.68 -16.23 -7.48
CA LEU A 65 -14.20 -17.53 -7.00
C LEU A 65 -14.81 -17.95 -5.68
N PHE A 66 -15.10 -17.00 -4.78
CA PHE A 66 -15.51 -17.28 -3.41
C PHE A 66 -16.90 -16.76 -3.06
N GLY A 67 -17.57 -16.06 -3.97
CA GLY A 67 -18.92 -15.53 -3.77
C GLY A 67 -18.95 -14.04 -3.38
N ASN A 68 -20.11 -13.41 -3.59
CA ASN A 68 -20.33 -11.98 -3.34
C ASN A 68 -20.67 -11.74 -1.87
N HIS A 69 -19.69 -11.87 -1.00
CA HIS A 69 -19.75 -11.61 0.45
C HIS A 69 -18.39 -11.18 0.97
N GLU A 70 -18.29 -10.79 2.24
CA GLU A 70 -17.12 -10.13 2.84
C GLU A 70 -15.81 -10.91 2.61
N PHE A 71 -15.83 -12.23 2.76
CA PHE A 71 -14.65 -13.04 2.48
C PHE A 71 -14.27 -12.95 0.99
N GLY A 72 -15.26 -13.05 0.09
CA GLY A 72 -15.03 -13.07 -1.34
C GLY A 72 -14.38 -11.78 -1.86
N TRP A 73 -14.85 -10.61 -1.44
CA TRP A 73 -14.24 -9.37 -1.93
C TRP A 73 -12.93 -9.00 -1.22
N ARG A 74 -12.65 -9.54 0.01
CA ARG A 74 -11.41 -9.25 0.77
C ARG A 74 -10.26 -10.23 0.51
N ILE A 75 -10.53 -11.44 0.01
CA ILE A 75 -9.51 -12.48 -0.12
C ILE A 75 -8.35 -12.08 -1.03
N ALA A 76 -8.62 -11.34 -2.11
CA ALA A 76 -7.57 -10.84 -3.01
C ALA A 76 -6.60 -9.89 -2.28
N ALA A 77 -7.11 -9.03 -1.38
CA ALA A 77 -6.30 -8.16 -0.55
C ALA A 77 -5.45 -8.97 0.46
N ALA A 78 -6.01 -10.05 1.05
CA ALA A 78 -5.28 -10.92 1.97
C ALA A 78 -4.11 -11.65 1.28
N ILE A 79 -4.33 -12.13 0.07
CA ILE A 79 -3.28 -12.73 -0.76
C ILE A 79 -2.22 -11.68 -1.10
N ALA A 80 -2.63 -10.51 -1.60
CA ALA A 80 -1.72 -9.42 -1.97
C ALA A 80 -0.85 -9.00 -0.79
N GLY A 81 -1.43 -8.72 0.39
CA GLY A 81 -0.69 -8.34 1.58
C GLY A 81 0.27 -9.41 2.09
N SER A 82 -0.08 -10.69 1.96
CA SER A 82 0.85 -11.78 2.30
C SER A 82 2.02 -11.87 1.33
N LEU A 83 1.78 -11.58 0.05
CA LEU A 83 2.82 -11.51 -0.97
C LEU A 83 3.72 -10.30 -0.79
N THR A 84 3.23 -9.15 -0.28
CA THR A 84 4.09 -7.99 0.02
C THR A 84 5.15 -8.33 1.07
N ILE A 85 4.81 -9.13 2.10
CA ILE A 85 5.77 -9.62 3.10
C ILE A 85 6.86 -10.47 2.44
N TYR A 86 6.46 -11.42 1.58
CA TYR A 86 7.40 -12.27 0.86
C TYR A 86 8.33 -11.46 -0.05
N LEU A 87 7.78 -10.49 -0.79
CA LEU A 87 8.53 -9.66 -1.73
C LEU A 87 9.48 -8.69 -1.01
N ALA A 88 9.07 -8.08 0.10
CA ALA A 88 9.95 -7.26 0.92
C ALA A 88 11.14 -8.08 1.44
N ALA A 89 10.91 -9.31 1.91
CA ALA A 89 11.97 -10.24 2.29
C ALA A 89 12.87 -10.61 1.10
N ARG A 90 12.31 -10.82 -0.09
CA ARG A 90 13.09 -11.09 -1.31
C ARG A 90 13.96 -9.91 -1.72
N ILE A 91 13.45 -8.69 -1.60
CA ILE A 91 14.21 -7.46 -1.83
C ILE A 91 15.32 -7.34 -0.79
N ALA A 92 15.03 -7.55 0.50
CA ALA A 92 16.02 -7.57 1.57
C ALA A 92 17.15 -8.58 1.31
N MET A 93 16.81 -9.81 0.87
CA MET A 93 17.83 -10.80 0.51
C MET A 93 18.74 -10.33 -0.64
N ARG A 94 18.19 -9.57 -1.60
CA ARG A 94 18.98 -9.06 -2.74
C ARG A 94 19.91 -7.92 -2.38
N ILE A 95 19.48 -7.04 -1.44
CA ILE A 95 20.24 -5.84 -1.08
C ILE A 95 21.18 -6.08 0.12
N PHE A 96 20.79 -6.93 1.07
CA PHE A 96 21.60 -7.23 2.27
C PHE A 96 22.41 -8.52 2.16
N MET A 97 22.03 -9.45 1.26
CA MET A 97 22.66 -10.76 1.04
C MET A 97 22.83 -11.59 2.31
N ASP A 98 21.93 -11.46 3.27
CA ASP A 98 21.97 -12.11 4.58
C ASP A 98 20.57 -12.53 5.02
N SER A 99 20.44 -13.81 5.41
CA SER A 99 19.18 -14.40 5.85
C SER A 99 18.63 -13.83 7.15
N ARG A 100 19.48 -13.31 8.04
CA ARG A 100 19.08 -12.67 9.31
C ARG A 100 18.26 -11.41 9.02
N TRP A 101 18.76 -10.53 8.16
CA TRP A 101 18.10 -9.28 7.78
C TRP A 101 16.86 -9.53 6.92
N THR A 102 16.91 -10.57 6.07
CA THR A 102 15.74 -11.06 5.34
C THR A 102 14.62 -11.51 6.27
N THR A 103 14.97 -12.29 7.29
CA THR A 103 14.00 -12.79 8.28
C THR A 103 13.43 -11.65 9.13
N LEU A 104 14.29 -10.70 9.55
CA LEU A 104 13.85 -9.53 10.29
C LEU A 104 12.89 -8.67 9.46
N THR A 105 13.19 -8.45 8.17
CA THR A 105 12.28 -7.72 7.26
C THR A 105 10.91 -8.41 7.19
N ALA A 106 10.87 -9.73 6.96
CA ALA A 106 9.61 -10.46 6.89
C ALA A 106 8.82 -10.38 8.21
N LEU A 107 9.52 -10.46 9.34
CA LEU A 107 8.91 -10.40 10.67
C LEU A 107 8.31 -9.02 10.96
N LEU A 108 9.05 -7.93 10.69
CA LEU A 108 8.57 -6.56 10.90
C LEU A 108 7.38 -6.25 9.99
N MET A 109 7.42 -6.66 8.71
CA MET A 109 6.28 -6.56 7.79
C MET A 109 5.04 -7.32 8.30
N ALA A 110 5.24 -8.51 8.91
CA ALA A 110 4.14 -9.30 9.46
C ALA A 110 3.53 -8.70 10.74
N LEU A 111 4.33 -7.94 11.49
CA LEU A 111 3.96 -7.29 12.75
C LEU A 111 3.52 -5.83 12.56
N ASP A 112 3.26 -5.39 11.32
CA ASP A 112 2.69 -4.06 11.12
C ASP A 112 1.15 -4.09 11.01
N GLY A 113 0.53 -3.21 11.81
CA GLY A 113 -0.92 -3.06 11.87
C GLY A 113 -1.51 -2.50 10.58
N LEU A 114 -0.85 -1.51 9.95
CA LEU A 114 -1.33 -0.92 8.70
C LEU A 114 -1.35 -1.97 7.59
N ASN A 115 -0.29 -2.77 7.46
CA ASN A 115 -0.23 -3.87 6.50
C ASN A 115 -1.34 -4.90 6.76
N LEU A 116 -1.59 -5.23 8.03
CA LEU A 116 -2.65 -6.17 8.39
C LEU A 116 -4.04 -5.63 8.01
N VAL A 117 -4.37 -4.39 8.36
CA VAL A 117 -5.67 -3.76 8.05
C VAL A 117 -5.87 -3.68 6.54
N MET A 118 -4.89 -3.15 5.81
CA MET A 118 -4.97 -3.02 4.34
C MET A 118 -5.03 -4.37 3.61
N SER A 119 -4.53 -5.43 4.23
CA SER A 119 -4.66 -6.82 3.73
C SER A 119 -6.03 -7.45 4.03
N ARG A 120 -6.87 -6.81 4.85
CA ARG A 120 -8.17 -7.33 5.28
C ARG A 120 -9.34 -6.48 4.78
N THR A 121 -9.05 -5.46 3.99
CA THR A 121 -10.03 -4.57 3.37
C THR A 121 -9.78 -4.52 1.86
N ALA A 122 -10.87 -4.48 1.08
CA ALA A 122 -10.79 -4.49 -0.38
C ALA A 122 -10.49 -3.09 -0.92
N LEU A 123 -9.30 -2.54 -0.60
CA LEU A 123 -8.80 -1.26 -1.06
C LEU A 123 -7.72 -1.44 -2.14
N LEU A 124 -7.53 -0.40 -2.97
CA LEU A 124 -6.62 -0.48 -4.13
C LEU A 124 -5.14 -0.39 -3.75
N ASP A 125 -4.83 0.25 -2.61
CA ASP A 125 -3.46 0.57 -2.21
C ASP A 125 -2.60 -0.66 -1.91
N ILE A 126 -3.19 -1.75 -1.41
CA ILE A 126 -2.46 -3.00 -1.17
C ILE A 126 -2.04 -3.66 -2.49
N PHE A 127 -2.85 -3.57 -3.54
CA PHE A 127 -2.50 -4.07 -4.87
C PHE A 127 -1.44 -3.19 -5.53
N LEU A 128 -1.53 -1.86 -5.38
CA LEU A 128 -0.48 -0.94 -5.78
C LEU A 128 0.85 -1.32 -5.12
N THR A 129 0.86 -1.52 -3.80
CA THR A 129 2.06 -1.91 -3.03
C THR A 129 2.64 -3.23 -3.55
N LEU A 130 1.78 -4.24 -3.80
CA LEU A 130 2.18 -5.52 -4.37
C LEU A 130 2.91 -5.34 -5.71
N PHE A 131 2.32 -4.58 -6.65
CA PHE A 131 2.90 -4.39 -7.98
C PHE A 131 4.18 -3.55 -7.95
N ILE A 132 4.30 -2.57 -7.07
CA ILE A 132 5.55 -1.82 -6.86
C ILE A 132 6.66 -2.76 -6.34
N LEU A 133 6.38 -3.62 -5.36
CA LEU A 133 7.37 -4.57 -4.85
C LEU A 133 7.76 -5.63 -5.90
N LEU A 134 6.81 -6.11 -6.71
CA LEU A 134 7.09 -6.98 -7.85
C LEU A 134 7.97 -6.29 -8.88
N ALA A 135 7.72 -5.02 -9.17
CA ALA A 135 8.52 -4.21 -10.08
C ALA A 135 9.97 -4.07 -9.55
N VAL A 136 10.13 -3.60 -8.31
CA VAL A 136 11.45 -3.42 -7.69
C VAL A 136 12.23 -4.75 -7.61
N ASN A 137 11.57 -5.84 -7.18
CA ASN A 137 12.20 -7.16 -7.15
C ASN A 137 12.63 -7.65 -8.55
N SER A 138 11.82 -7.37 -9.59
CA SER A 138 12.15 -7.73 -10.98
C SER A 138 13.30 -6.90 -11.53
N TRP A 139 13.31 -5.60 -11.22
CA TRP A 139 14.40 -4.69 -11.59
C TRP A 139 15.74 -5.12 -10.98
N LEU A 140 15.77 -5.38 -9.67
CA LEU A 140 16.95 -5.90 -8.97
C LEU A 140 17.40 -7.29 -9.48
N ALA A 141 16.51 -8.04 -10.15
CA ALA A 141 16.82 -9.32 -10.79
C ALA A 141 17.27 -9.18 -12.25
N GLY A 142 17.34 -7.97 -12.81
CA GLY A 142 17.63 -7.73 -14.22
C GLY A 142 16.50 -8.16 -15.18
N ARG A 143 15.28 -8.40 -14.68
CA ARG A 143 14.12 -8.86 -15.46
C ARG A 143 13.30 -7.66 -15.94
N TYR A 144 13.83 -6.91 -16.91
CA TYR A 144 13.29 -5.62 -17.32
C TYR A 144 11.89 -5.67 -17.93
N LEU A 145 11.51 -6.77 -18.62
CA LEU A 145 10.15 -6.95 -19.12
C LEU A 145 9.15 -7.08 -17.96
N ASN A 146 9.44 -7.94 -16.98
CA ASN A 146 8.58 -8.09 -15.80
C ASN A 146 8.51 -6.78 -15.01
N PHE A 147 9.63 -6.06 -14.89
CA PHE A 147 9.66 -4.74 -14.28
C PHE A 147 8.68 -3.79 -14.95
N ALA A 148 8.72 -3.69 -16.29
CA ALA A 148 7.81 -2.84 -17.06
C ALA A 148 6.34 -3.25 -16.92
N VAL A 149 6.04 -4.56 -16.98
CA VAL A 149 4.67 -5.08 -16.80
C VAL A 149 4.12 -4.72 -15.42
N PHE A 150 4.90 -4.92 -14.36
CA PHE A 150 4.44 -4.62 -13.01
C PHE A 150 4.29 -3.12 -12.74
N LEU A 151 5.10 -2.26 -13.35
CA LEU A 151 4.88 -0.81 -13.32
C LEU A 151 3.56 -0.42 -14.00
N GLY A 152 3.24 -1.04 -15.15
CA GLY A 152 1.98 -0.84 -15.83
C GLY A 152 0.76 -1.28 -15.01
N LEU A 153 0.85 -2.44 -14.34
CA LEU A 153 -0.19 -2.93 -13.43
C LEU A 153 -0.35 -2.05 -12.18
N ALA A 154 0.75 -1.52 -11.65
CA ALA A 154 0.72 -0.56 -10.55
C ALA A 154 -0.04 0.71 -10.95
N MET A 155 0.26 1.31 -12.12
CA MET A 155 -0.48 2.44 -12.67
C MET A 155 -1.95 2.09 -12.90
N GLY A 156 -2.23 0.88 -13.40
CA GLY A 156 -3.57 0.35 -13.61
C GLY A 156 -4.35 0.11 -12.31
N SER A 157 -3.69 0.11 -11.15
CA SER A 157 -4.33 0.01 -9.83
C SER A 157 -4.62 1.39 -9.23
N LYS A 158 -3.64 2.30 -9.24
CA LYS A 158 -3.80 3.67 -8.69
C LYS A 158 -2.74 4.62 -9.29
N TRP A 159 -3.13 5.85 -9.60
CA TRP A 159 -2.24 6.83 -10.25
C TRP A 159 -1.05 7.27 -9.42
N SER A 160 -1.08 7.13 -8.10
CA SER A 160 0.10 7.36 -7.26
C SER A 160 1.30 6.46 -7.61
N ALA A 161 1.09 5.38 -8.37
CA ALA A 161 2.17 4.61 -9.00
C ALA A 161 3.09 5.44 -9.89
N LEU A 162 2.58 6.53 -10.52
CA LEU A 162 3.37 7.40 -11.41
C LEU A 162 4.60 7.96 -10.72
N TYR A 163 4.54 8.25 -9.43
CA TYR A 163 5.70 8.73 -8.68
C TYR A 163 6.82 7.69 -8.63
N PHE A 164 6.46 6.42 -8.43
CA PHE A 164 7.42 5.31 -8.50
C PHE A 164 7.92 5.08 -9.92
N VAL A 165 7.05 5.13 -10.92
CA VAL A 165 7.43 4.96 -12.34
C VAL A 165 8.47 5.99 -12.72
N ILE A 166 8.21 7.27 -12.48
CA ILE A 166 9.12 8.36 -12.82
C ILE A 166 10.46 8.16 -12.11
N LEU A 167 10.45 7.94 -10.79
CA LEU A 167 11.68 7.86 -10.01
C LEU A 167 12.50 6.62 -10.35
N LEU A 168 11.88 5.45 -10.58
CA LEU A 168 12.57 4.23 -10.96
C LEU A 168 13.11 4.27 -12.39
N LEU A 169 12.42 4.91 -13.34
CA LEU A 169 12.94 5.12 -14.70
C LEU A 169 14.10 6.10 -14.71
N LEU A 170 14.04 7.17 -13.93
CA LEU A 170 15.16 8.09 -13.74
C LEU A 170 16.38 7.37 -13.13
N LEU A 171 16.15 6.56 -12.10
CA LEU A 171 17.20 5.76 -11.47
C LEU A 171 17.83 4.77 -12.47
N GLU A 172 17.02 4.05 -13.26
CA GLU A 172 17.50 3.17 -14.32
C GLU A 172 18.36 3.92 -15.35
N LEU A 173 17.91 5.12 -15.75
CA LEU A 173 18.65 5.95 -16.69
C LEU A 173 20.01 6.40 -16.12
N VAL A 174 20.03 6.86 -14.86
CA VAL A 174 21.25 7.36 -14.20
C VAL A 174 22.28 6.23 -14.01
N LEU A 175 21.81 5.06 -13.55
CA LEU A 175 22.69 3.94 -13.24
C LEU A 175 23.23 3.22 -14.48
N ASN A 176 22.38 3.01 -15.47
CA ASN A 176 22.72 2.18 -16.63
C ASN A 176 22.98 3.01 -17.89
N ARG A 177 22.68 4.30 -17.91
CA ARG A 177 22.86 5.23 -19.04
C ARG A 177 22.29 4.71 -20.38
N ASN A 178 21.28 3.85 -20.31
CA ASN A 178 20.66 3.20 -21.48
C ASN A 178 19.27 3.76 -21.75
N LEU A 179 19.20 4.87 -22.49
CA LEU A 179 17.95 5.53 -22.84
C LEU A 179 16.97 4.62 -23.59
N ILE A 180 17.49 3.78 -24.50
CA ILE A 180 16.63 2.85 -25.28
C ILE A 180 15.92 1.86 -24.35
N ARG A 181 16.62 1.36 -23.33
CA ARG A 181 16.02 0.48 -22.32
C ARG A 181 14.94 1.21 -21.53
N VAL A 182 15.22 2.42 -21.08
CA VAL A 182 14.23 3.23 -20.34
C VAL A 182 12.99 3.50 -21.19
N ILE A 183 13.15 3.86 -22.48
CA ILE A 183 12.04 4.03 -23.42
C ILE A 183 11.24 2.72 -23.57
N LYS A 184 11.89 1.58 -23.77
CA LYS A 184 11.23 0.27 -23.87
C LYS A 184 10.42 -0.05 -22.61
N ILE A 185 10.98 0.19 -21.42
CA ILE A 185 10.28 -0.01 -20.15
C ILE A 185 9.06 0.93 -20.07
N GLY A 186 9.24 2.22 -20.35
CA GLY A 186 8.16 3.20 -20.31
C GLY A 186 7.02 2.88 -21.28
N VAL A 187 7.35 2.55 -22.54
CA VAL A 187 6.36 2.17 -23.56
C VAL A 187 5.61 0.89 -23.16
N THR A 188 6.32 -0.13 -22.65
CA THR A 188 5.68 -1.38 -22.20
C THR A 188 4.76 -1.12 -21.00
N SER A 189 5.21 -0.32 -20.02
CA SER A 189 4.38 0.04 -18.87
C SER A 189 3.13 0.81 -19.28
N GLY A 190 3.29 1.76 -20.21
CA GLY A 190 2.16 2.50 -20.80
C GLY A 190 1.18 1.60 -21.55
N ALA A 191 1.70 0.65 -22.34
CA ALA A 191 0.86 -0.30 -23.06
C ALA A 191 0.04 -1.20 -22.12
N ILE A 192 0.65 -1.71 -21.03
CA ILE A 192 -0.06 -2.49 -20.00
C ILE A 192 -1.11 -1.62 -19.29
N TYR A 193 -0.79 -0.38 -18.98
CA TYR A 193 -1.75 0.56 -18.41
C TYR A 193 -2.95 0.78 -19.36
N ILE A 194 -2.70 1.07 -20.62
CA ILE A 194 -3.79 1.25 -21.61
C ILE A 194 -4.59 -0.04 -21.79
N PHE A 195 -3.92 -1.20 -21.79
CA PHE A 195 -4.61 -2.50 -21.85
C PHE A 195 -5.57 -2.69 -20.64
N SER A 196 -5.27 -2.14 -19.49
CA SER A 196 -6.18 -2.22 -18.34
C SER A 196 -7.54 -1.56 -18.59
N TRP A 197 -7.64 -0.67 -19.58
CA TRP A 197 -8.89 -0.01 -20.00
C TRP A 197 -9.64 -0.81 -21.06
N ILE A 198 -9.28 -2.08 -21.34
CA ILE A 198 -9.88 -2.89 -22.41
C ILE A 198 -11.40 -2.98 -22.29
N GLY A 199 -11.94 -3.11 -21.06
CA GLY A 199 -13.38 -3.11 -20.81
C GLY A 199 -14.05 -1.82 -21.30
N TRP A 200 -13.46 -0.67 -21.01
CA TRP A 200 -13.95 0.62 -21.48
C TRP A 200 -13.87 0.74 -23.02
N PHE A 201 -12.85 0.18 -23.68
CA PHE A 201 -12.73 0.18 -25.13
C PHE A 201 -13.74 -0.73 -25.81
N THR A 202 -14.05 -1.87 -25.23
CA THR A 202 -14.89 -2.91 -25.85
C THR A 202 -16.36 -2.83 -25.47
N SER A 203 -16.70 -2.29 -24.28
CA SER A 203 -18.08 -2.10 -23.84
C SER A 203 -18.72 -0.89 -24.51
N ASN A 204 -20.02 -0.99 -24.81
CA ASN A 204 -20.83 0.16 -25.23
C ASN A 204 -21.17 1.10 -24.05
N ASN A 205 -20.96 0.65 -22.82
CA ASN A 205 -21.30 1.36 -21.59
C ASN A 205 -20.10 2.08 -20.96
N GLY A 206 -18.97 2.25 -21.69
CA GLY A 206 -17.84 3.05 -21.19
C GLY A 206 -18.25 4.53 -21.06
N TRP A 207 -18.02 5.14 -19.89
CA TRP A 207 -18.37 6.55 -19.65
C TRP A 207 -17.69 7.46 -20.69
N ASP A 208 -18.48 8.32 -21.31
CA ASP A 208 -18.06 9.28 -22.33
C ASP A 208 -17.16 8.71 -23.45
N ARG A 209 -17.30 7.41 -23.75
CA ARG A 209 -16.49 6.72 -24.76
C ARG A 209 -16.65 7.34 -26.17
N LYS A 210 -17.79 7.94 -26.45
CA LYS A 210 -18.11 8.57 -27.75
C LYS A 210 -18.12 10.09 -27.72
N VAL A 211 -17.58 10.72 -26.66
CA VAL A 211 -17.58 12.19 -26.50
C VAL A 211 -16.68 12.90 -27.50
N LYS A 212 -15.67 12.19 -28.04
CA LYS A 212 -14.76 12.68 -29.08
C LYS A 212 -14.88 11.83 -30.36
N SER A 213 -14.23 12.30 -31.43
CA SER A 213 -14.28 11.69 -32.78
C SER A 213 -13.71 10.25 -32.83
N ASN A 214 -12.86 9.88 -31.88
CA ASN A 214 -12.28 8.53 -31.81
C ASN A 214 -12.05 8.10 -30.32
N PRO A 215 -11.95 6.76 -30.06
CA PRO A 215 -11.83 6.25 -28.70
C PRO A 215 -10.57 6.72 -27.96
N ILE A 216 -9.45 6.93 -28.67
CA ILE A 216 -8.20 7.40 -28.03
C ILE A 216 -8.39 8.83 -27.52
N SER A 217 -8.96 9.73 -28.32
CA SER A 217 -9.26 11.10 -27.91
C SER A 217 -10.28 11.14 -26.77
N SER A 218 -11.25 10.22 -26.75
CA SER A 218 -12.21 10.09 -25.65
C SER A 218 -11.54 9.58 -24.38
N LEU A 219 -10.57 8.64 -24.46
CA LEU A 219 -9.81 8.18 -23.33
C LEU A 219 -8.92 9.31 -22.76
N ILE A 220 -8.30 10.12 -23.61
CA ILE A 220 -7.53 11.31 -23.18
C ILE A 220 -8.45 12.30 -22.45
N TYR A 221 -9.67 12.50 -22.95
CA TYR A 221 -10.67 13.32 -22.28
C TYR A 221 -11.01 12.74 -20.90
N TYR A 222 -11.29 11.44 -20.79
CA TYR A 222 -11.53 10.75 -19.53
C TYR A 222 -10.40 10.99 -18.53
N HIS A 223 -9.15 10.87 -18.97
CA HIS A 223 -7.98 11.08 -18.12
C HIS A 223 -7.82 12.54 -17.68
N LYS A 224 -8.25 13.51 -18.48
CA LYS A 224 -8.29 14.93 -18.08
C LYS A 224 -9.32 15.16 -16.97
N GLU A 225 -10.50 14.55 -17.08
CA GLU A 225 -11.51 14.62 -16.01
C GLU A 225 -11.02 13.94 -14.73
N MET A 226 -10.38 12.77 -14.81
CA MET A 226 -9.74 12.12 -13.67
C MET A 226 -8.69 13.03 -13.02
N LEU A 227 -7.85 13.68 -13.81
CA LEU A 227 -6.84 14.61 -13.30
C LEU A 227 -7.50 15.81 -12.63
N GLY A 228 -8.55 16.38 -13.25
CA GLY A 228 -9.35 17.46 -12.67
C GLY A 228 -9.92 17.08 -11.32
N PHE A 229 -10.52 15.89 -11.19
CA PHE A 229 -11.00 15.39 -9.91
C PHE A 229 -9.88 15.27 -8.88
N HIS A 230 -8.77 14.62 -9.24
CA HIS A 230 -7.68 14.41 -8.29
C HIS A 230 -6.98 15.68 -7.84
N THR A 231 -6.95 16.71 -8.65
CA THR A 231 -6.36 18.01 -8.29
C THR A 231 -7.36 18.95 -7.60
N GLY A 232 -8.66 18.78 -7.88
CA GLY A 232 -9.75 19.60 -7.36
C GLY A 232 -10.37 19.12 -6.05
N LEU A 233 -10.04 17.91 -5.57
CA LEU A 233 -10.64 17.32 -4.37
C LEU A 233 -10.15 18.07 -3.11
N THR A 234 -10.95 19.02 -2.63
CA THR A 234 -10.65 19.85 -1.44
C THR A 234 -11.67 19.68 -0.31
N GLU A 235 -12.66 18.81 -0.49
CA GLU A 235 -13.65 18.51 0.55
C GLU A 235 -12.96 17.94 1.79
N LYS A 236 -13.29 18.51 2.95
CA LYS A 236 -12.70 18.10 4.22
C LYS A 236 -13.31 16.77 4.67
N HIS A 237 -12.47 15.88 5.17
CA HIS A 237 -12.87 14.63 5.79
C HIS A 237 -12.38 14.57 7.23
N SER A 238 -13.19 14.05 8.17
CA SER A 238 -12.85 13.97 9.60
C SER A 238 -11.53 13.25 9.88
N TYR A 239 -11.20 12.24 9.06
CA TYR A 239 -9.95 11.47 9.16
C TYR A 239 -8.87 11.90 8.17
N GLN A 240 -9.01 13.06 7.52
CA GLN A 240 -7.90 13.57 6.70
C GLN A 240 -6.64 13.78 7.55
N ALA A 241 -5.49 13.48 7.00
CA ALA A 241 -4.21 13.54 7.69
C ALA A 241 -3.15 14.17 6.82
N ASN A 242 -2.55 15.27 7.27
CA ASN A 242 -1.43 15.87 6.56
C ASN A 242 -0.22 14.91 6.58
N PRO A 243 0.57 14.78 5.50
CA PRO A 243 1.73 13.90 5.41
C PRO A 243 2.73 14.05 6.57
N TRP A 244 2.89 15.23 7.14
CA TRP A 244 3.74 15.47 8.32
C TRP A 244 3.44 14.54 9.50
N SER A 245 2.19 14.11 9.64
CA SER A 245 1.75 13.26 10.74
C SER A 245 1.84 11.76 10.47
N TRP A 246 2.11 11.33 9.22
CA TRP A 246 2.01 9.91 8.85
C TRP A 246 3.04 9.03 9.54
N LEU A 247 4.31 9.47 9.61
CA LEU A 247 5.38 8.68 10.23
C LEU A 247 5.19 8.47 11.73
N VAL A 248 4.48 9.40 12.39
CA VAL A 248 4.18 9.28 13.82
C VAL A 248 2.78 8.76 14.10
N MET A 249 2.03 8.39 13.06
CA MET A 249 0.63 7.93 13.17
C MET A 249 -0.27 8.97 13.86
N GLY A 250 -0.07 10.27 13.55
CA GLY A 250 -0.74 11.37 14.24
C GLY A 250 -2.26 11.42 14.03
N ARG A 251 -2.76 11.01 12.87
CA ARG A 251 -4.19 10.89 12.55
C ARG A 251 -4.44 9.66 11.68
N PRO A 252 -4.60 8.45 12.26
CA PRO A 252 -5.00 7.26 11.52
C PRO A 252 -6.44 7.37 11.04
N THR A 253 -6.81 6.53 10.08
CA THR A 253 -8.16 6.54 9.49
C THR A 253 -8.98 5.39 10.07
N SER A 254 -10.08 5.69 10.74
CA SER A 254 -11.06 4.66 11.14
C SER A 254 -11.87 4.25 9.90
N PHE A 255 -11.71 3.00 9.48
CA PHE A 255 -12.44 2.42 8.36
C PHE A 255 -13.83 1.96 8.77
N TYR A 256 -14.00 1.65 10.04
CA TYR A 256 -15.24 1.16 10.59
C TYR A 256 -15.29 1.41 12.11
N TYR A 257 -16.39 1.93 12.61
CA TYR A 257 -16.67 2.02 14.04
C TYR A 257 -18.15 1.81 14.32
N GLN A 258 -18.42 0.92 15.26
CA GLN A 258 -19.77 0.72 15.81
C GLN A 258 -19.70 0.39 17.31
N SER A 259 -20.83 0.53 18.00
CA SER A 259 -20.99 0.18 19.41
C SER A 259 -21.96 -0.99 19.57
N PRO A 260 -21.59 -2.21 19.15
CA PRO A 260 -22.45 -3.39 19.25
C PRO A 260 -22.54 -3.86 20.71
N ALA A 261 -23.49 -4.75 21.00
CA ALA A 261 -23.50 -5.53 22.23
C ALA A 261 -22.59 -6.77 22.12
N GLY A 262 -22.35 -7.46 23.22
CA GLY A 262 -21.79 -8.82 23.22
C GLY A 262 -20.33 -8.96 23.65
N CYS A 263 -19.67 -7.90 24.16
CA CYS A 263 -18.32 -7.98 24.72
C CYS A 263 -18.29 -8.34 26.22
N GLY A 264 -19.42 -8.62 26.86
CA GLY A 264 -19.49 -8.88 28.29
C GLY A 264 -19.44 -7.65 29.22
N ALA A 265 -19.40 -6.42 28.64
CA ALA A 265 -19.43 -5.16 29.38
C ALA A 265 -20.70 -4.36 29.03
N LYS A 266 -20.98 -3.29 29.82
CA LYS A 266 -22.16 -2.43 29.58
C LYS A 266 -22.09 -1.71 28.21
N THR A 267 -20.88 -1.31 27.80
CA THR A 267 -20.63 -0.63 26.52
C THR A 267 -19.47 -1.33 25.80
N CYS A 268 -19.67 -1.58 24.53
CA CYS A 268 -18.70 -2.22 23.66
C CYS A 268 -18.34 -1.30 22.49
N SER A 269 -17.19 -1.55 21.89
CA SER A 269 -16.73 -0.92 20.65
C SER A 269 -16.20 -1.96 19.69
N GLN A 270 -16.45 -1.75 18.42
CA GLN A 270 -15.88 -2.52 17.32
C GLN A 270 -15.30 -1.54 16.32
N GLU A 271 -14.00 -1.60 16.08
CA GLU A 271 -13.31 -0.69 15.17
C GLU A 271 -12.37 -1.44 14.26
N VAL A 272 -12.24 -0.93 13.01
CA VAL A 272 -11.14 -1.22 12.12
C VAL A 272 -10.38 0.07 11.89
N LEU A 273 -9.25 0.23 12.59
CA LEU A 273 -8.42 1.43 12.54
C LEU A 273 -7.19 1.18 11.65
N ALA A 274 -7.09 1.92 10.54
CA ALA A 274 -5.92 1.89 9.65
C ALA A 274 -4.76 2.66 10.26
N ILE A 275 -4.10 2.04 11.22
CA ILE A 275 -2.93 2.54 11.93
C ILE A 275 -1.79 1.51 11.84
N GLY A 276 -0.57 1.97 11.62
CA GLY A 276 0.61 1.12 11.77
C GLY A 276 0.87 0.75 13.22
N THR A 277 1.66 -0.30 13.47
CA THR A 277 2.10 -0.62 14.82
C THR A 277 2.95 0.53 15.37
N PRO A 278 2.48 1.33 16.35
CA PRO A 278 3.07 2.63 16.68
C PRO A 278 4.57 2.59 16.95
N ILE A 279 5.04 1.65 17.78
CA ILE A 279 6.48 1.52 18.10
C ILE A 279 7.30 1.25 16.83
N LEU A 280 6.82 0.41 15.91
CA LEU A 280 7.50 0.12 14.65
C LEU A 280 7.64 1.40 13.80
N TRP A 281 6.56 2.17 13.67
CA TRP A 281 6.57 3.40 12.88
C TRP A 281 7.43 4.51 13.48
N TRP A 282 7.46 4.63 14.81
CA TRP A 282 8.35 5.60 15.47
C TRP A 282 9.83 5.22 15.30
N ILE A 283 10.18 3.93 15.41
CA ILE A 283 11.52 3.45 15.04
C ILE A 283 11.78 3.73 13.54
N GLY A 284 10.79 3.57 12.68
CA GLY A 284 10.86 3.89 11.26
C GLY A 284 11.18 5.36 10.99
N ALA A 285 10.58 6.28 11.74
CA ALA A 285 10.90 7.71 11.64
C ALA A 285 12.37 7.99 11.98
N ILE A 286 12.90 7.36 13.03
CA ILE A 286 14.32 7.45 13.40
C ILE A 286 15.20 6.83 12.31
N ALA A 287 14.82 5.65 11.80
CA ALA A 287 15.56 4.97 10.74
C ALA A 287 15.58 5.76 9.43
N LEU A 288 14.54 6.53 9.13
CA LEU A 288 14.50 7.41 7.96
C LEU A 288 15.52 8.55 8.08
N ILE A 289 15.65 9.18 9.25
CA ILE A 289 16.66 10.21 9.50
C ILE A 289 18.07 9.62 9.30
N PHE A 290 18.32 8.44 9.87
CA PHE A 290 19.58 7.71 9.69
C PHE A 290 19.82 7.40 8.20
N LEU A 291 18.83 6.87 7.48
CA LEU A 291 18.90 6.56 6.06
C LEU A 291 19.28 7.77 5.22
N ILE A 292 18.69 8.93 5.49
CA ILE A 292 19.02 10.19 4.80
C ILE A 292 20.48 10.55 5.07
N GLY A 293 20.95 10.48 6.33
CA GLY A 293 22.33 10.76 6.69
C GLY A 293 23.34 9.87 5.96
N VAL A 294 23.08 8.55 5.91
CA VAL A 294 23.96 7.61 5.19
C VAL A 294 23.95 7.87 3.69
N ASN A 295 22.78 8.16 3.08
CA ASN A 295 22.74 8.51 1.65
C ASN A 295 23.50 9.79 1.32
N LEU A 296 23.42 10.82 2.17
CA LEU A 296 24.20 12.05 1.99
C LEU A 296 25.72 11.79 2.10
N HIS A 297 26.12 10.93 3.04
CA HIS A 297 27.52 10.51 3.17
C HIS A 297 27.99 9.76 1.91
N ASN A 298 27.25 8.73 1.48
CA ASN A 298 27.58 7.95 0.29
C ASN A 298 27.64 8.82 -0.97
N PHE A 299 26.71 9.78 -1.10
CA PHE A 299 26.72 10.75 -2.19
C PHE A 299 27.99 11.60 -2.18
N ALA A 300 28.41 12.10 -1.01
CA ALA A 300 29.65 12.89 -0.87
C ALA A 300 30.89 12.06 -1.18
N MET A 301 30.89 10.77 -0.81
CA MET A 301 31.99 9.84 -1.11
C MET A 301 31.93 9.25 -2.54
N ARG A 302 30.88 9.56 -3.31
CA ARG A 302 30.60 8.99 -4.64
C ARG A 302 30.46 7.46 -4.64
N GLU A 303 29.97 6.91 -3.54
CA GLU A 303 29.68 5.49 -3.38
C GLU A 303 28.25 5.18 -3.76
N LEU A 304 28.03 4.00 -4.33
CA LEU A 304 26.71 3.49 -4.67
C LEU A 304 26.43 2.20 -3.89
N ASP A 305 25.50 2.28 -2.93
CA ASP A 305 25.04 1.12 -2.18
C ASP A 305 23.52 0.94 -2.36
N PHE A 306 23.12 -0.15 -2.99
CA PHE A 306 21.72 -0.48 -3.20
C PHE A 306 20.96 -0.76 -1.89
N ALA A 307 21.67 -1.23 -0.84
CA ALA A 307 21.07 -1.46 0.47
C ALA A 307 20.60 -0.14 1.11
N VAL A 308 21.26 0.96 0.76
CA VAL A 308 20.93 2.32 1.24
C VAL A 308 19.99 3.02 0.26
N LEU A 309 20.26 2.89 -1.05
CA LEU A 309 19.53 3.63 -2.09
C LEU A 309 18.08 3.15 -2.27
N ILE A 310 17.83 1.83 -2.27
CA ILE A 310 16.50 1.28 -2.54
C ILE A 310 15.46 1.69 -1.48
N PRO A 311 15.75 1.59 -0.16
CA PRO A 311 14.83 2.11 0.86
C PRO A 311 14.55 3.60 0.68
N LEU A 312 15.56 4.43 0.41
CA LEU A 312 15.37 5.87 0.21
C LEU A 312 14.47 6.17 -1.00
N VAL A 313 14.76 5.57 -2.16
CA VAL A 313 13.98 5.76 -3.39
C VAL A 313 12.51 5.38 -3.18
N GLY A 314 12.26 4.26 -2.49
CA GLY A 314 10.90 3.81 -2.20
C GLY A 314 10.15 4.77 -1.26
N VAL A 315 10.79 5.26 -0.20
CA VAL A 315 10.18 6.25 0.69
C VAL A 315 9.98 7.58 -0.05
N VAL A 316 10.95 8.06 -0.79
CA VAL A 316 10.82 9.31 -1.57
C VAL A 316 9.66 9.22 -2.55
N ALA A 317 9.55 8.12 -3.32
CA ALA A 317 8.46 7.95 -4.29
C ALA A 317 7.08 7.86 -3.64
N GLY A 318 6.96 7.18 -2.51
CA GLY A 318 5.67 6.93 -1.86
C GLY A 318 5.21 8.02 -0.87
N TYR A 319 6.13 8.85 -0.39
CA TYR A 319 5.85 9.81 0.69
C TYR A 319 6.01 11.27 0.25
N LEU A 320 7.14 11.63 -0.37
CA LEU A 320 7.46 13.03 -0.69
C LEU A 320 6.41 13.72 -1.58
N PRO A 321 5.82 13.10 -2.61
CA PRO A 321 4.85 13.77 -3.48
C PRO A 321 3.64 14.34 -2.74
N TRP A 322 3.23 13.72 -1.63
CA TRP A 322 2.06 14.14 -0.88
C TRP A 322 2.21 15.51 -0.21
N PHE A 323 3.43 15.97 0.02
CA PHE A 323 3.71 17.31 0.53
C PHE A 323 3.36 18.43 -0.45
N PHE A 324 3.26 18.11 -1.75
CA PHE A 324 2.84 19.07 -2.78
C PHE A 324 1.31 19.18 -2.90
N PHE A 325 0.56 18.25 -2.27
CA PHE A 325 -0.90 18.18 -2.34
C PHE A 325 -1.58 18.43 -0.99
N GLN A 326 -1.05 19.32 -0.16
CA GLN A 326 -1.53 19.56 1.21
C GLN A 326 -2.95 20.16 1.28
N LYS A 327 -3.44 20.79 0.21
CA LYS A 327 -4.82 21.28 0.11
C LYS A 327 -5.83 20.17 -0.19
N ARG A 328 -5.36 19.05 -0.74
CA ARG A 328 -6.17 17.89 -1.06
C ARG A 328 -6.43 17.06 0.19
N THR A 329 -7.61 16.46 0.26
CA THR A 329 -7.91 15.44 1.27
C THR A 329 -7.05 14.20 1.02
N VAL A 330 -6.14 13.92 1.95
CA VAL A 330 -5.24 12.77 1.95
C VAL A 330 -5.30 12.07 3.30
N PHE A 331 -4.90 10.79 3.34
CA PHE A 331 -5.08 9.92 4.49
C PHE A 331 -3.78 9.20 4.86
N THR A 332 -3.61 8.91 6.15
CA THR A 332 -2.42 8.19 6.66
C THR A 332 -2.25 6.81 6.03
N PHE A 333 -3.34 6.11 5.66
CA PHE A 333 -3.24 4.76 5.08
C PHE A 333 -2.57 4.73 3.69
N TYR A 334 -2.44 5.87 2.98
CA TYR A 334 -1.61 5.94 1.76
C TYR A 334 -0.15 5.57 2.02
N ALA A 335 0.28 5.63 3.28
CA ALA A 335 1.62 5.25 3.72
C ALA A 335 1.94 3.77 3.48
N ILE A 336 0.94 2.90 3.26
CA ILE A 336 1.15 1.47 2.96
C ILE A 336 2.08 1.25 1.78
N VAL A 337 2.13 2.17 0.81
CA VAL A 337 2.94 2.00 -0.42
C VAL A 337 4.43 2.17 -0.13
N PHE A 338 4.81 3.03 0.81
CA PHE A 338 6.21 3.20 1.20
C PHE A 338 6.59 2.42 2.48
N GLU A 339 5.63 1.86 3.22
CA GLU A 339 5.86 1.05 4.42
C GLU A 339 6.97 -0.01 4.23
N PRO A 340 6.97 -0.84 3.16
CA PRO A 340 8.01 -1.86 3.00
C PRO A 340 9.43 -1.27 2.92
N PHE A 341 9.55 -0.09 2.34
CA PHE A 341 10.83 0.63 2.20
C PHE A 341 11.25 1.28 3.52
N LEU A 342 10.29 1.74 4.33
CA LEU A 342 10.54 2.21 5.69
C LEU A 342 11.04 1.07 6.57
N ILE A 343 10.44 -0.12 6.44
CA ILE A 343 10.90 -1.32 7.15
C ILE A 343 12.31 -1.74 6.71
N LEU A 344 12.63 -1.66 5.42
CA LEU A 344 14.01 -1.87 4.95
C LEU A 344 14.99 -0.87 5.56
N ALA A 345 14.58 0.39 5.78
CA ALA A 345 15.40 1.38 6.50
C ALA A 345 15.62 1.01 7.97
N ILE A 346 14.59 0.49 8.66
CA ILE A 346 14.73 -0.03 10.04
C ILE A 346 15.75 -1.18 10.08
N VAL A 347 15.65 -2.12 9.14
CA VAL A 347 16.57 -3.27 9.05
C VAL A 347 17.99 -2.82 8.73
N LEU A 348 18.15 -1.80 7.87
CA LEU A 348 19.45 -1.20 7.59
C LEU A 348 20.06 -0.59 8.86
N LEU A 349 19.29 0.20 9.61
CA LEU A 349 19.74 0.75 10.90
C LEU A 349 20.17 -0.36 11.89
N ALA A 350 19.36 -1.42 11.99
CA ALA A 350 19.68 -2.58 12.82
C ALA A 350 20.97 -3.28 12.38
N LYS A 351 21.17 -3.42 11.04
CA LYS A 351 22.39 -3.99 10.47
C LYS A 351 23.62 -3.16 10.82
N PHE A 352 23.58 -1.84 10.62
CA PHE A 352 24.68 -0.94 10.96
C PHE A 352 25.01 -0.96 12.46
N ALA A 353 23.97 -0.93 13.32
CA ALA A 353 24.17 -1.04 14.78
C ALA A 353 24.86 -2.36 15.15
N TYR A 354 24.42 -3.49 14.58
CA TYR A 354 25.02 -4.80 14.84
C TYR A 354 26.48 -4.89 14.34
N GLU A 355 26.79 -4.30 13.19
CA GLU A 355 28.13 -4.28 12.62
C GLU A 355 29.08 -3.37 13.42
N TYR A 356 28.53 -2.30 14.03
CA TYR A 356 29.31 -1.43 14.93
C TYR A 356 29.69 -2.15 16.25
N ASP A 357 28.72 -2.81 16.93
CA ASP A 357 28.96 -3.69 18.06
C ASP A 357 27.89 -4.80 18.09
N ALA A 358 28.34 -6.05 18.03
CA ALA A 358 27.46 -7.22 18.08
C ALA A 358 26.54 -7.29 19.31
N LYS A 359 26.84 -6.55 20.38
CA LYS A 359 25.96 -6.43 21.56
C LYS A 359 24.63 -5.75 21.24
N PHE A 360 24.54 -4.94 20.18
CA PHE A 360 23.28 -4.36 19.74
C PHE A 360 22.24 -5.40 19.36
N LYS A 361 22.62 -6.68 19.14
CA LYS A 361 21.66 -7.78 18.98
C LYS A 361 20.61 -7.84 20.10
N TYR A 362 21.00 -7.50 21.34
CA TYR A 362 20.10 -7.51 22.48
C TYR A 362 19.08 -6.35 22.40
N LEU A 363 19.51 -5.17 21.96
CA LEU A 363 18.63 -4.02 21.74
C LEU A 363 17.68 -4.30 20.56
N ILE A 364 18.18 -4.86 19.47
CA ILE A 364 17.38 -5.28 18.31
C ILE A 364 16.33 -6.33 18.77
N GLY A 365 16.75 -7.33 19.54
CA GLY A 365 15.83 -8.33 20.09
C GLY A 365 14.76 -7.71 20.98
N LEU A 366 15.13 -6.79 21.87
CA LEU A 366 14.19 -6.06 22.71
C LEU A 366 13.19 -5.25 21.88
N ALA A 367 13.66 -4.53 20.84
CA ALA A 367 12.80 -3.76 19.95
C ALA A 367 11.78 -4.66 19.23
N VAL A 368 12.21 -5.83 18.74
CA VAL A 368 11.30 -6.81 18.12
C VAL A 368 10.24 -7.31 19.11
N VAL A 369 10.62 -7.62 20.36
CA VAL A 369 9.67 -8.04 21.39
C VAL A 369 8.67 -6.92 21.69
N LEU A 370 9.13 -5.68 21.87
CA LEU A 370 8.26 -4.53 22.12
C LEU A 370 7.30 -4.28 20.94
N ILE A 371 7.76 -4.39 19.69
CA ILE A 371 6.91 -4.30 18.49
C ILE A 371 5.86 -5.40 18.49
N ALA A 372 6.25 -6.65 18.80
CA ALA A 372 5.33 -7.77 18.83
C ALA A 372 4.25 -7.60 19.92
N LEU A 373 4.62 -7.17 21.12
CA LEU A 373 3.68 -6.86 22.20
C LEU A 373 2.76 -5.71 21.83
N ASN A 374 3.29 -4.67 21.18
CA ASN A 374 2.52 -3.53 20.71
C ASN A 374 1.53 -3.95 19.62
N PHE A 375 1.93 -4.77 18.64
CA PHE A 375 1.05 -5.35 17.63
C PHE A 375 -0.07 -6.17 18.27
N LEU A 376 0.22 -7.04 19.22
CA LEU A 376 -0.78 -7.85 19.93
C LEU A 376 -1.75 -6.98 20.74
N TYR A 377 -1.25 -5.92 21.38
CA TYR A 377 -2.09 -4.98 22.12
C TYR A 377 -3.11 -4.29 21.21
N PHE A 378 -2.71 -3.86 20.00
CA PHE A 378 -3.58 -3.21 19.02
C PHE A 378 -4.37 -4.18 18.13
N TYR A 379 -4.05 -5.47 18.14
CA TYR A 379 -4.66 -6.48 17.27
C TYR A 379 -6.18 -6.46 17.21
N PRO A 380 -6.94 -6.26 18.32
CA PRO A 380 -8.39 -6.18 18.28
C PRO A 380 -8.92 -5.08 17.35
N ILE A 381 -8.30 -3.90 17.33
CA ILE A 381 -8.74 -2.78 16.49
C ILE A 381 -8.18 -2.84 15.06
N PHE A 382 -7.19 -3.69 14.80
CA PHE A 382 -6.78 -4.01 13.43
C PHE A 382 -7.75 -4.97 12.74
N THR A 383 -8.42 -5.82 13.52
CA THR A 383 -9.21 -6.94 13.00
C THR A 383 -10.71 -6.80 13.22
N GLY A 384 -11.17 -5.69 13.79
CA GLY A 384 -12.59 -5.44 14.03
C GLY A 384 -13.19 -6.34 15.09
N GLN A 385 -12.44 -6.68 16.16
CA GLN A 385 -12.97 -7.44 17.28
C GLN A 385 -13.87 -6.57 18.15
N ILE A 386 -14.92 -7.15 18.69
CA ILE A 386 -15.80 -6.49 19.67
C ILE A 386 -15.11 -6.56 21.03
N ILE A 387 -14.78 -5.40 21.60
CA ILE A 387 -14.13 -5.26 22.91
C ILE A 387 -14.90 -4.27 23.79
N SER A 388 -14.64 -4.25 25.10
CA SER A 388 -15.23 -3.24 25.96
C SER A 388 -14.78 -1.83 25.56
N TYR A 389 -15.63 -0.82 25.76
CA TYR A 389 -15.31 0.57 25.49
C TYR A 389 -14.02 1.01 26.21
N ASN A 390 -13.84 0.59 27.47
CA ASN A 390 -12.63 0.90 28.23
C ASN A 390 -11.37 0.30 27.58
N ALA A 391 -11.44 -0.95 27.08
CA ALA A 391 -10.34 -1.58 26.38
C ALA A 391 -10.06 -0.90 25.05
N TRP A 392 -11.09 -0.44 24.33
CA TRP A 392 -10.94 0.36 23.11
C TRP A 392 -10.32 1.72 23.43
N SER A 393 -10.85 2.47 24.39
CA SER A 393 -10.36 3.79 24.78
C SER A 393 -8.90 3.76 25.25
N ALA A 394 -8.47 2.71 25.95
CA ALA A 394 -7.07 2.52 26.37
C ALA A 394 -6.11 2.37 25.19
N ARG A 395 -6.60 2.03 23.98
CA ARG A 395 -5.83 1.95 22.74
C ARG A 395 -5.79 3.27 21.98
N MET A 396 -6.62 4.23 22.34
CA MET A 396 -6.62 5.57 21.77
C MET A 396 -5.58 6.42 22.53
N TRP A 397 -4.30 6.22 22.20
CA TRP A 397 -3.21 6.87 22.92
C TRP A 397 -3.15 8.38 22.69
N TRP A 398 -3.67 8.84 21.57
CA TRP A 398 -3.82 10.27 21.26
C TRP A 398 -5.28 10.61 20.97
N SER A 399 -5.72 11.78 21.43
CA SER A 399 -7.09 12.28 21.16
C SER A 399 -7.40 12.39 19.67
N SER A 400 -6.36 12.59 18.85
CA SER A 400 -6.47 12.65 17.40
C SER A 400 -6.77 11.29 16.72
N TRP A 401 -6.77 10.19 17.48
CA TRP A 401 -7.11 8.86 16.94
C TRP A 401 -8.62 8.57 17.01
N ILE A 402 -9.38 9.44 17.70
CA ILE A 402 -10.84 9.36 17.85
C ILE A 402 -11.55 10.25 16.83
#